data_0ad616edb24777ff39cc8a2aed651627
#
_entry.id   0ad616edb24777ff39cc8a2aed651627
#
_cell.length_a   1.000
_cell.length_b   1.000
_cell.length_c   1.000
_cell.angle_alpha   90.00
_cell.angle_beta   90.00
_cell.angle_gamma   90.00
#
_symmetry.space_group_name_H-M   'P 1'
#
loop_
_entity.id
_entity.type
_entity.pdbx_description
1 polymer ?
#
loop_
_entity_poly.entity_id
_entity_poly.type
_entity_poly.pdbx_seq_one_letter_code
_entity_poly.pdbx_strand_id
1 'polypeptide(L)'
;MRALVVILIAIGVIFYGHSYAPTEFQMRDAFEHYLADQTAQTVEFIQETGGPSAVERVKAAGNDRFEIRAFQKRECQQSRAKAGYDCTFNVDIELANGMMHVALEGRFYNTFTGITFELVEQPAQTSLAGR
;
A
#
# COMPACT_ATOMS: atom_id res chain seq x y z
N MET A 1 29.83 26.45 22.66
CA MET A 1 29.69 25.00 22.52
C MET A 1 28.38 24.44 23.08
N ARG A 2 28.00 24.84 24.31
CA ARG A 2 26.75 24.32 24.92
C ARG A 2 25.49 24.70 24.13
N ALA A 3 25.41 25.91 23.59
CA ALA A 3 24.29 26.34 22.75
C ALA A 3 24.17 25.58 21.43
N LEU A 4 25.30 25.21 20.84
CA LEU A 4 25.34 24.46 19.58
C LEU A 4 24.85 23.02 19.75
N VAL A 5 25.21 22.40 20.87
CA VAL A 5 24.74 21.05 21.23
C VAL A 5 23.23 21.02 21.47
N VAL A 6 22.70 22.02 22.14
CA VAL A 6 21.26 22.15 22.40
C VAL A 6 20.49 22.33 21.08
N ILE A 7 21.02 23.13 20.15
CA ILE A 7 20.41 23.33 18.84
C ILE A 7 20.40 22.03 18.02
N LEU A 8 21.51 21.28 18.03
CA LEU A 8 21.59 19.99 17.32
C LEU A 8 20.62 18.95 17.88
N ILE A 9 20.46 18.91 19.20
CA ILE A 9 19.49 18.02 19.86
C ILE A 9 18.06 18.45 19.50
N ALA A 10 17.76 19.74 19.51
CA ALA A 10 16.45 20.25 19.12
C ALA A 10 16.12 19.94 17.66
N ILE A 11 17.07 20.08 16.75
CA ILE A 11 16.90 19.71 15.33
C ILE A 11 16.69 18.20 15.20
N GLY A 12 17.47 17.40 15.92
CA GLY A 12 17.32 15.95 15.95
C GLY A 12 15.93 15.51 16.42
N VAL A 13 15.43 16.13 17.47
CA VAL A 13 14.07 15.86 17.99
C VAL A 13 13.00 16.26 16.96
N ILE A 14 13.18 17.39 16.27
CA ILE A 14 12.26 17.80 15.21
C ILE A 14 12.25 16.80 14.04
N PHE A 15 13.41 16.30 13.62
CA PHE A 15 13.50 15.33 12.52
C PHE A 15 13.05 13.93 12.91
N TYR A 16 13.33 13.47 14.12
CA TYR A 16 12.99 12.12 14.57
C TYR A 16 11.68 12.02 15.36
N GLY A 17 11.23 13.14 15.96
CA GLY A 17 9.99 13.18 16.74
C GLY A 17 8.72 13.48 15.95
N HIS A 18 8.85 13.98 14.73
CA HIS A 18 7.70 14.27 13.86
C HIS A 18 7.69 13.31 12.67
N SER A 19 7.10 12.12 12.89
CA SER A 19 6.67 11.33 11.75
C SER A 19 5.33 11.89 11.28
N TYR A 20 5.31 12.40 10.06
CA TYR A 20 4.09 12.91 9.44
C TYR A 20 3.31 11.77 8.81
N ALA A 21 1.98 11.85 8.89
CA ALA A 21 1.12 10.96 8.13
C ALA A 21 1.44 11.07 6.62
N PRO A 22 1.36 9.98 5.87
CA PRO A 22 1.62 10.02 4.44
C PRO A 22 0.60 10.91 3.73
N THR A 23 1.05 11.60 2.69
CA THR A 23 0.15 12.33 1.80
C THR A 23 -0.65 11.37 0.93
N GLU A 24 -1.73 11.85 0.34
CA GLU A 24 -2.52 11.06 -0.61
C GLU A 24 -1.68 10.54 -1.77
N PHE A 25 -0.79 11.38 -2.30
CA PHE A 25 0.12 10.97 -3.36
C PHE A 25 1.07 9.84 -2.91
N GLN A 26 1.65 9.97 -1.72
CA GLN A 26 2.54 8.94 -1.17
C GLN A 26 1.80 7.62 -0.92
N MET A 27 0.57 7.68 -0.44
CA MET A 27 -0.27 6.51 -0.23
C MET A 27 -0.61 5.82 -1.55
N ARG A 28 -1.00 6.59 -2.56
CA ARG A 28 -1.31 6.08 -3.90
C ARG A 28 -0.10 5.38 -4.51
N ASP A 29 1.06 6.02 -4.45
CA ASP A 29 2.30 5.46 -4.98
C ASP A 29 2.67 4.14 -4.29
N ALA A 30 2.64 4.12 -2.96
CA ALA A 30 2.92 2.91 -2.19
C ALA A 30 1.93 1.78 -2.48
N PHE A 31 0.65 2.09 -2.60
CA PHE A 31 -0.39 1.12 -2.93
C PHE A 31 -0.24 0.58 -4.35
N GLU A 32 0.11 1.44 -5.30
CA GLU A 32 0.38 1.03 -6.68
C GLU A 32 1.55 0.05 -6.77
N HIS A 33 2.64 0.30 -6.05
CA HIS A 33 3.75 -0.63 -5.94
C HIS A 33 3.34 -1.97 -5.32
N TYR A 34 2.53 -1.92 -4.27
CA TYR A 34 1.99 -3.13 -3.64
C TYR A 34 1.19 -3.96 -4.64
N LEU A 35 0.29 -3.34 -5.41
CA LEU A 35 -0.51 -4.05 -6.41
C LEU A 35 0.37 -4.63 -7.52
N ALA A 36 1.39 -3.90 -7.96
CA ALA A 36 2.33 -4.38 -8.97
C ALA A 36 3.07 -5.62 -8.49
N ASP A 37 3.54 -5.61 -7.24
CA ASP A 37 4.21 -6.75 -6.63
C ASP A 37 3.28 -7.97 -6.50
N GLN A 38 2.04 -7.74 -6.07
CA GLN A 38 1.03 -8.81 -5.96
C GLN A 38 0.71 -9.41 -7.33
N THR A 39 0.60 -8.57 -8.34
CA THR A 39 0.36 -9.03 -9.72
C THR A 39 1.54 -9.87 -10.23
N ALA A 40 2.77 -9.41 -10.01
CA ALA A 40 3.96 -10.14 -10.42
C ALA A 40 4.06 -11.51 -9.74
N GLN A 41 3.79 -11.58 -8.44
CA GLN A 41 3.77 -12.85 -7.70
C GLN A 41 2.68 -13.80 -8.20
N THR A 42 1.52 -13.27 -8.55
CA THR A 42 0.42 -14.06 -9.11
C THR A 42 0.80 -14.66 -10.46
N VAL A 43 1.42 -13.87 -11.33
CA VAL A 43 1.88 -14.33 -12.65
C VAL A 43 2.95 -15.41 -12.48
N GLU A 44 3.89 -15.22 -11.56
CA GLU A 44 4.93 -16.23 -11.27
C GLU A 44 4.31 -17.54 -10.79
N PHE A 45 3.36 -17.49 -9.88
CA PHE A 45 2.63 -18.65 -9.40
C PHE A 45 1.89 -19.37 -10.54
N ILE A 46 1.25 -18.63 -11.45
CA ILE A 46 0.57 -19.20 -12.61
C ILE A 46 1.56 -19.89 -13.54
N GLN A 47 2.75 -19.32 -13.72
CA GLN A 47 3.80 -19.92 -14.52
C GLN A 47 4.28 -21.23 -13.92
N GLU A 48 4.47 -21.28 -12.61
CA GLU A 48 4.94 -22.50 -11.91
C GLU A 48 3.90 -23.61 -11.94
N THR A 49 2.62 -23.29 -11.87
CA THR A 49 1.54 -24.28 -11.80
C THR A 49 0.94 -24.62 -13.16
N GLY A 50 0.84 -23.67 -14.07
CA GLY A 50 0.17 -23.83 -15.36
C GLY A 50 1.05 -23.70 -16.60
N GLY A 51 2.32 -23.31 -16.41
CA GLY A 51 3.30 -23.16 -17.48
C GLY A 51 3.13 -21.91 -18.32
N PRO A 52 3.99 -21.73 -19.36
CA PRO A 52 3.99 -20.52 -20.19
C PRO A 52 2.67 -20.23 -20.91
N SER A 53 1.95 -21.25 -21.32
CA SER A 53 0.66 -21.09 -22.02
C SER A 53 -0.41 -20.48 -21.10
N ALA A 54 -0.40 -20.81 -19.81
CA ALA A 54 -1.31 -20.23 -18.85
C ALA A 54 -1.00 -18.74 -18.64
N VAL A 55 0.27 -18.37 -18.58
CA VAL A 55 0.72 -16.97 -18.48
C VAL A 55 0.28 -16.18 -19.72
N GLU A 56 0.44 -16.73 -20.91
CA GLU A 56 -0.02 -16.08 -22.16
C GLU A 56 -1.52 -15.81 -22.16
N ARG A 57 -2.32 -16.74 -21.66
CA ARG A 57 -3.77 -16.55 -21.53
C ARG A 57 -4.12 -15.43 -20.57
N VAL A 58 -3.43 -15.33 -19.44
CA VAL A 58 -3.61 -14.26 -18.48
C VAL A 58 -3.29 -12.89 -19.10
N LYS A 59 -2.17 -12.81 -19.82
CA LYS A 59 -1.75 -11.57 -20.49
C LYS A 59 -2.69 -11.19 -21.63
N ALA A 60 -3.12 -12.16 -22.44
CA ALA A 60 -4.04 -11.91 -23.53
C ALA A 60 -5.41 -11.41 -23.04
N ALA A 61 -5.87 -11.90 -21.88
CA ALA A 61 -7.09 -11.42 -21.23
C ALA A 61 -6.91 -10.08 -20.50
N GLY A 62 -5.67 -9.57 -20.37
CA GLY A 62 -5.37 -8.34 -19.64
C GLY A 62 -5.43 -8.48 -18.13
N ASN A 63 -5.45 -9.69 -17.58
CA ASN A 63 -5.59 -9.95 -16.15
C ASN A 63 -4.29 -9.70 -15.35
N ASP A 64 -3.20 -9.39 -16.02
CA ASP A 64 -1.93 -8.98 -15.43
C ASP A 64 -1.79 -7.45 -15.32
N ARG A 65 -2.81 -6.70 -15.69
CA ARG A 65 -2.80 -5.24 -15.75
C ARG A 65 -3.89 -4.65 -14.89
N PHE A 66 -3.55 -3.53 -14.25
CA PHE A 66 -4.49 -2.72 -13.51
C PHE A 66 -4.14 -1.25 -13.68
N GLU A 67 -5.09 -0.37 -13.42
CA GLU A 67 -4.86 1.07 -13.41
C GLU A 67 -5.66 1.70 -12.27
N ILE A 68 -4.99 2.50 -11.45
CA ILE A 68 -5.65 3.26 -10.41
C ILE A 68 -6.25 4.51 -11.04
N ARG A 69 -7.57 4.56 -11.08
CA ARG A 69 -8.33 5.68 -11.68
C ARG A 69 -8.61 6.80 -10.68
N ALA A 70 -8.83 6.45 -9.43
CA ALA A 70 -9.04 7.41 -8.37
C ALA A 70 -8.48 6.87 -7.06
N PHE A 71 -7.97 7.75 -6.22
CA PHE A 71 -7.47 7.41 -4.91
C PHE A 71 -7.84 8.53 -3.95
N GLN A 72 -8.53 8.21 -2.87
CA GLN A 72 -8.94 9.17 -1.87
C GLN A 72 -8.45 8.73 -0.50
N LYS A 73 -7.54 9.51 0.07
CA LYS A 73 -7.14 9.38 1.46
C LYS A 73 -8.33 9.73 2.36
N ARG A 74 -8.60 8.88 3.35
CA ARG A 74 -9.62 9.13 4.36
C ARG A 74 -8.96 9.56 5.67
N GLU A 75 -8.68 8.64 6.55
CA GLU A 75 -8.13 8.92 7.87
C GLU A 75 -6.82 8.16 8.07
N CYS A 76 -5.88 8.81 8.74
CA CYS A 76 -4.64 8.19 9.19
C CYS A 76 -4.48 8.40 10.67
N GLN A 77 -4.04 7.36 11.36
CA GLN A 77 -3.65 7.42 12.77
C GLN A 77 -2.33 6.68 12.94
N GLN A 78 -1.54 7.12 13.90
CA GLN A 78 -0.29 6.45 14.19
C GLN A 78 -0.56 5.00 14.62
N SER A 79 0.15 4.06 14.01
CA SER A 79 -0.01 2.65 14.35
C SER A 79 0.45 2.39 15.78
N ARG A 80 -0.33 1.61 16.52
CA ARG A 80 -0.02 1.27 17.92
C ARG A 80 0.91 0.06 18.04
N ALA A 81 0.83 -0.85 17.07
CA ALA A 81 1.55 -2.12 17.13
C ALA A 81 2.91 -2.06 16.46
N LYS A 82 3.06 -1.25 15.42
CA LYS A 82 4.26 -1.18 14.57
C LYS A 82 4.55 0.26 14.18
N ALA A 83 5.73 0.51 13.61
CA ALA A 83 6.07 1.81 13.07
C ALA A 83 5.17 2.16 11.87
N GLY A 84 4.85 3.45 11.71
CA GLY A 84 4.07 3.96 10.60
C GLY A 84 2.68 4.39 10.97
N TYR A 85 1.82 4.50 9.97
CA TYR A 85 0.45 4.98 10.10
C TYR A 85 -0.54 3.97 9.54
N ASP A 86 -1.60 3.71 10.29
CA ASP A 86 -2.76 2.97 9.81
C ASP A 86 -3.71 3.96 9.14
N CYS A 87 -3.92 3.81 7.84
CA CYS A 87 -4.73 4.72 7.06
C CYS A 87 -5.87 3.99 6.38
N THR A 88 -7.02 4.64 6.33
CA THR A 88 -8.15 4.22 5.50
C THR A 88 -8.18 5.04 4.22
N PHE A 89 -8.57 4.43 3.14
CA PHE A 89 -8.64 5.08 1.84
C PHE A 89 -9.65 4.37 0.93
N ASN A 90 -10.15 5.15 -0.04
CA ASN A 90 -10.98 4.62 -1.12
C ASN A 90 -10.17 4.61 -2.40
N VAL A 91 -10.29 3.56 -3.18
CA VAL A 91 -9.57 3.43 -4.44
C VAL A 91 -10.48 2.85 -5.52
N ASP A 92 -10.39 3.42 -6.71
CA ASP A 92 -11.04 2.90 -7.91
C ASP A 92 -9.97 2.28 -8.79
N ILE A 93 -10.09 0.98 -9.04
CA ILE A 93 -9.12 0.22 -9.81
C ILE A 93 -9.80 -0.29 -11.08
N GLU A 94 -9.24 0.07 -12.22
CA GLU A 94 -9.68 -0.47 -13.50
C GLU A 94 -8.95 -1.77 -13.80
N LEU A 95 -9.72 -2.80 -14.02
CA LEU A 95 -9.27 -4.13 -14.41
C LEU A 95 -9.79 -4.45 -15.81
N ALA A 96 -9.31 -5.57 -16.40
CA ALA A 96 -9.73 -5.98 -17.73
C ALA A 96 -11.25 -6.15 -17.86
N ASN A 97 -11.92 -6.58 -16.79
CA ASN A 97 -13.34 -6.86 -16.77
C ASN A 97 -14.20 -5.73 -16.18
N GLY A 98 -13.61 -4.59 -15.88
CA GLY A 98 -14.36 -3.43 -15.39
C GLY A 98 -13.69 -2.69 -14.23
N MET A 99 -14.46 -1.81 -13.62
CA MET A 99 -14.02 -0.95 -12.52
C MET A 99 -14.38 -1.57 -11.18
N MET A 100 -13.43 -1.57 -10.26
CA MET A 100 -13.64 -2.02 -8.88
C MET A 100 -13.48 -0.83 -7.93
N HIS A 101 -14.49 -0.61 -7.09
CA HIS A 101 -14.48 0.43 -6.05
C HIS A 101 -14.29 -0.23 -4.69
N VAL A 102 -13.22 0.10 -4.00
CA VAL A 102 -12.87 -0.55 -2.72
C VAL A 102 -12.53 0.47 -1.66
N ALA A 103 -12.97 0.20 -0.44
CA ALA A 103 -12.50 0.88 0.76
C ALA A 103 -11.56 -0.06 1.51
N LEU A 104 -10.35 0.41 1.76
CA LEU A 104 -9.30 -0.40 2.36
C LEU A 104 -8.68 0.29 3.57
N GLU A 105 -8.07 -0.52 4.42
CA GLU A 105 -7.23 -0.06 5.52
C GLU A 105 -5.87 -0.73 5.41
N GLY A 106 -4.82 0.04 5.57
CA GLY A 106 -3.47 -0.49 5.52
C GLY A 106 -2.49 0.36 6.31
N ARG A 107 -1.35 -0.23 6.59
CA ARG A 107 -0.26 0.44 7.27
C ARG A 107 0.74 0.97 6.25
N PHE A 108 1.07 2.25 6.37
CA PHE A 108 2.09 2.92 5.57
C PHE A 108 3.28 3.22 6.46
N TYR A 109 4.47 2.79 6.05
CA TYR A 109 5.69 2.97 6.83
C TYR A 109 6.89 3.26 5.94
N ASN A 110 7.87 3.95 6.52
CA ASN A 110 9.09 4.32 5.80
C ASN A 110 10.06 3.15 5.72
N THR A 111 10.63 2.98 4.53
CA THR A 111 11.74 2.06 4.26
C THR A 111 12.85 2.81 3.53
N PHE A 112 13.94 2.13 3.22
CA PHE A 112 15.03 2.71 2.43
C PHE A 112 14.59 3.21 1.05
N THR A 113 13.60 2.58 0.46
CA THR A 113 13.11 2.90 -0.88
C THR A 113 11.92 3.86 -0.88
N GLY A 114 11.48 4.31 0.27
CA GLY A 114 10.36 5.22 0.42
C GLY A 114 9.27 4.67 1.32
N ILE A 115 8.03 5.06 1.05
CA ILE A 115 6.89 4.60 1.82
C ILE A 115 6.39 3.27 1.26
N THR A 116 6.21 2.30 2.15
CA THR A 116 5.72 0.96 1.83
C THR A 116 4.33 0.75 2.42
N PHE A 117 3.50 0.02 1.71
CA PHE A 117 2.15 -0.34 2.14
C PHE A 117 2.08 -1.80 2.56
N GLU A 118 1.37 -2.06 3.65
CA GLU A 118 1.03 -3.39 4.13
C GLU A 118 -0.46 -3.44 4.43
N LEU A 119 -1.15 -4.42 3.85
CA LEU A 119 -2.58 -4.58 4.10
C LEU A 119 -2.82 -5.03 5.53
N VAL A 120 -3.75 -4.37 6.22
CA VAL A 120 -4.16 -4.78 7.56
C VAL A 120 -5.26 -5.82 7.43
N GLU A 121 -5.01 -7.01 7.99
CA GLU A 121 -6.04 -8.04 8.07
C GLU A 121 -7.10 -7.64 9.09
N GLN A 122 -8.33 -7.57 8.63
CA GLN A 122 -9.47 -7.25 9.49
C GLN A 122 -10.32 -8.50 9.72
N PRO A 123 -10.57 -8.87 10.99
CA PRO A 123 -11.49 -9.96 11.29
C PRO A 123 -12.90 -9.76 10.71
N ALA A 124 -13.30 -8.51 10.52
CA ALA A 124 -14.58 -8.15 9.93
C ALA A 124 -14.75 -8.64 8.49
N GLN A 125 -13.67 -8.78 7.73
CA GLN A 125 -13.70 -9.32 6.37
C GLN A 125 -14.08 -10.79 6.35
N THR A 126 -13.69 -11.51 7.37
CA THR A 126 -14.03 -12.92 7.52
C THR A 126 -15.52 -13.12 7.78
N SER A 127 -16.17 -12.20 8.49
CA SER A 127 -17.60 -12.26 8.76
C SER A 127 -18.45 -12.00 7.51
N LEU A 128 -17.95 -11.25 6.55
CA LEU A 128 -18.63 -11.02 5.27
C LEU A 128 -18.70 -12.30 4.43
N ALA A 129 -17.70 -13.13 4.51
CA ALA A 129 -17.69 -14.42 3.81
C ALA A 129 -18.68 -15.43 4.37
N GLY A 130 -19.11 -15.24 5.62
CA GLY A 130 -20.10 -16.10 6.29
C GLY A 130 -21.56 -15.82 5.95
N ARG A 131 -21.81 -14.87 5.07
CA ARG A 131 -23.15 -14.54 4.59
C ARG A 131 -23.50 -15.40 3.41
#